data_c991e389b9958e2637369892c96c9634
#
_entry.id   c991e389b9958e2637369892c96c9634
#
_cell.length_a   1.000
_cell.length_b   1.000
_cell.length_c   1.000
_cell.angle_alpha   90.00
_cell.angle_beta   90.00
_cell.angle_gamma   90.00
#
_symmetry.space_group_name_H-M   'P 1'
#
loop_
_entity.id
_entity.type
_entity.pdbx_description
1 polymer ?
#
loop_
_entity_poly.entity_id
_entity_poly.type
_entity_poly.pdbx_seq_one_letter_code
_entity_poly.pdbx_strand_id
1 'polypeptide(L)'
;PLFSALLGKLLTRREARALLKLDSAAGVPRLLGQPGSRALYMEWVGGISIKEALTRETDWPKFLTELENTLREIHAQGVAHCDLRGLSNILVGPDQTPYVIDFVSCFFAGPRWSFLRGWVFRRFCEADRQALLKLKQRVAPESMNAADAESIAHNGVFNRAMRRVGQGIRKVSLWLLTRRSGSQSGR
;
A
#
# COMPACT_ATOMS: atom_id res chain seq x y z
N PRO A 1 -26.21 7.67 6.35
CA PRO A 1 -25.59 6.95 7.49
C PRO A 1 -25.35 5.46 7.18
N LEU A 2 -26.31 4.73 6.57
CA LEU A 2 -26.19 3.29 6.27
C LEU A 2 -25.07 2.98 5.26
N PHE A 3 -24.96 3.75 4.20
CA PHE A 3 -23.93 3.52 3.15
C PHE A 3 -22.50 3.68 3.67
N SER A 4 -22.23 4.71 4.47
CA SER A 4 -20.89 4.89 5.07
C SER A 4 -20.53 3.80 6.07
N ALA A 5 -21.54 3.29 6.79
CA ALA A 5 -21.38 2.17 7.71
C ALA A 5 -21.08 0.86 6.97
N LEU A 6 -21.75 0.62 5.83
CA LEU A 6 -21.53 -0.56 5.00
C LEU A 6 -20.13 -0.51 4.34
N LEU A 7 -19.76 0.66 3.82
CA LEU A 7 -18.42 0.85 3.21
C LEU A 7 -17.30 0.64 4.23
N GLY A 8 -17.42 1.22 5.45
CA GLY A 8 -16.45 1.01 6.52
C GLY A 8 -16.25 -0.47 6.85
N LYS A 9 -17.36 -1.23 6.95
CA LYS A 9 -17.29 -2.69 7.16
C LYS A 9 -16.56 -3.41 6.03
N LEU A 10 -16.83 -3.01 4.77
CA LEU A 10 -16.20 -3.64 3.60
C LEU A 10 -14.69 -3.38 3.58
N LEU A 11 -14.28 -2.14 3.84
CA LEU A 11 -12.87 -1.74 3.87
C LEU A 11 -12.11 -2.46 4.99
N THR A 12 -12.66 -2.48 6.21
CA THR A 12 -12.08 -3.21 7.35
C THR A 12 -11.94 -4.71 7.07
N ARG A 13 -12.97 -5.34 6.47
CA ARG A 13 -12.90 -6.76 6.09
C ARG A 13 -11.86 -7.03 5.02
N ARG A 14 -11.69 -6.09 4.08
CA ARG A 14 -10.69 -6.20 3.03
C ARG A 14 -9.28 -6.16 3.59
N GLU A 15 -9.02 -5.21 4.48
CA GLU A 15 -7.75 -5.08 5.18
C GLU A 15 -7.45 -6.30 6.06
N ALA A 16 -8.43 -6.74 6.88
CA ALA A 16 -8.29 -7.96 7.68
C ALA A 16 -7.92 -9.18 6.81
N ARG A 17 -8.60 -9.34 5.67
CA ARG A 17 -8.31 -10.43 4.73
C ARG A 17 -6.90 -10.33 4.15
N ALA A 18 -6.41 -9.13 3.87
CA ALA A 18 -5.05 -8.92 3.39
C ALA A 18 -4.03 -9.31 4.47
N LEU A 19 -4.18 -8.79 5.69
CA LEU A 19 -3.29 -9.07 6.81
C LEU A 19 -3.27 -10.56 7.17
N LEU A 20 -4.44 -11.24 7.21
CA LEU A 20 -4.51 -12.70 7.42
C LEU A 20 -3.76 -13.48 6.33
N LYS A 21 -3.84 -13.02 5.09
CA LYS A 21 -3.16 -13.67 3.97
C LYS A 21 -1.64 -13.45 4.00
N LEU A 22 -1.21 -12.35 4.59
CA LEU A 22 0.18 -11.90 4.69
C LEU A 22 0.81 -12.17 6.08
N ASP A 23 0.18 -12.98 6.91
CA ASP A 23 0.61 -13.21 8.31
C ASP A 23 2.05 -13.74 8.44
N SER A 24 2.57 -14.44 7.40
CA SER A 24 3.95 -14.89 7.34
C SER A 24 4.91 -13.93 6.63
N ALA A 25 4.41 -12.83 6.07
CA ALA A 25 5.24 -11.91 5.29
C ALA A 25 6.05 -10.99 6.21
N ALA A 26 7.37 -11.02 6.07
CA ALA A 26 8.25 -10.09 6.77
C ALA A 26 7.95 -8.64 6.33
N GLY A 27 7.96 -7.70 7.30
CA GLY A 27 7.67 -6.29 7.01
C GLY A 27 6.19 -5.97 6.78
N VAL A 28 5.28 -6.85 7.21
CA VAL A 28 3.84 -6.60 7.28
C VAL A 28 3.37 -6.80 8.72
N PRO A 29 2.65 -5.83 9.34
CA PRO A 29 2.13 -5.99 10.68
C PRO A 29 1.14 -7.15 10.76
N ARG A 30 1.24 -7.97 11.82
CA ARG A 30 0.31 -9.08 12.03
C ARG A 30 -1.07 -8.59 12.46
N LEU A 31 -2.12 -9.26 12.00
CA LEU A 31 -3.46 -9.05 12.51
C LEU A 31 -3.60 -9.75 13.87
N LEU A 32 -3.84 -8.99 14.93
CA LEU A 32 -4.00 -9.50 16.29
C LEU A 32 -5.47 -9.82 16.62
N GLY A 33 -6.42 -9.19 15.91
CA GLY A 33 -7.83 -9.45 16.11
C GLY A 33 -8.74 -8.49 15.36
N GLN A 34 -10.01 -8.87 15.28
CA GLN A 34 -11.05 -8.04 14.69
C GLN A 34 -12.26 -7.96 15.65
N PRO A 35 -12.29 -6.96 16.56
CA PRO A 35 -13.32 -6.84 17.58
C PRO A 35 -14.65 -6.32 17.00
N GLY A 36 -15.08 -6.89 15.90
CA GLY A 36 -16.30 -6.49 15.19
C GLY A 36 -16.05 -6.16 13.72
N SER A 37 -17.01 -5.52 13.10
CA SER A 37 -16.98 -5.34 11.65
C SER A 37 -16.32 -4.02 11.18
N ARG A 38 -15.83 -3.18 12.09
CA ARG A 38 -15.33 -1.82 11.78
C ARG A 38 -14.00 -1.48 12.43
N ALA A 39 -13.39 -2.40 13.16
CA ALA A 39 -12.11 -2.20 13.82
C ALA A 39 -11.20 -3.40 13.61
N LEU A 40 -9.89 -3.14 13.60
CA LEU A 40 -8.83 -4.14 13.57
C LEU A 40 -7.89 -3.85 14.72
N TYR A 41 -7.34 -4.89 15.32
CA TYR A 41 -6.14 -4.84 16.14
C TYR A 41 -5.01 -5.44 15.35
N MET A 42 -3.95 -4.67 15.17
CA MET A 42 -2.75 -5.11 14.48
C MET A 42 -1.52 -4.83 15.33
N GLU A 43 -0.45 -5.49 15.01
CA GLU A 43 0.85 -5.30 15.62
C GLU A 43 1.29 -3.84 15.53
N TRP A 44 1.81 -3.31 16.64
CA TRP A 44 2.41 -1.99 16.67
C TRP A 44 3.89 -2.10 16.27
N VAL A 45 4.26 -1.57 15.12
CA VAL A 45 5.62 -1.67 14.56
C VAL A 45 6.57 -0.55 14.98
N GLY A 46 6.11 0.46 15.71
CA GLY A 46 6.96 1.54 16.26
C GLY A 46 7.76 2.35 15.24
N GLY A 47 7.37 2.27 13.95
CA GLY A 47 8.12 2.87 12.85
C GLY A 47 7.84 4.36 12.64
N ILE A 48 8.76 5.02 11.94
CA ILE A 48 8.63 6.40 11.47
C ILE A 48 8.32 6.44 9.97
N SER A 49 7.72 7.53 9.51
CA SER A 49 7.44 7.70 8.09
C SER A 49 8.72 7.88 7.26
N ILE A 50 8.69 7.53 5.97
CA ILE A 50 9.81 7.81 5.04
C ILE A 50 10.19 9.30 5.07
N LYS A 51 9.21 10.21 5.17
CA LYS A 51 9.48 11.65 5.24
C LYS A 51 10.32 12.01 6.45
N GLU A 52 10.04 11.43 7.58
CA GLU A 52 10.81 11.65 8.82
C GLU A 52 12.18 10.96 8.75
N ALA A 53 12.26 9.76 8.19
CA ALA A 53 13.51 9.04 8.00
C ALA A 53 14.51 9.77 7.09
N LEU A 54 14.03 10.62 6.15
CA LEU A 54 14.90 11.48 5.33
C LEU A 54 15.71 12.50 6.14
N THR A 55 15.30 12.80 7.36
CA THR A 55 16.01 13.71 8.28
C THR A 55 16.92 12.97 9.27
N ARG A 56 16.99 11.65 9.19
CA ARG A 56 17.78 10.76 10.06
C ARG A 56 18.81 10.00 9.24
N GLU A 57 19.81 9.48 9.91
CA GLU A 57 20.75 8.55 9.32
C GLU A 57 20.08 7.21 9.05
N THR A 58 19.93 6.86 7.79
CA THR A 58 19.24 5.64 7.34
C THR A 58 20.08 4.95 6.28
N ASP A 59 20.32 3.65 6.45
CA ASP A 59 20.96 2.81 5.41
C ASP A 59 19.96 2.52 4.28
N TRP A 60 19.83 3.48 3.37
CA TRP A 60 18.89 3.40 2.26
C TRP A 60 19.12 2.20 1.33
N PRO A 61 20.36 1.83 0.93
CA PRO A 61 20.59 0.65 0.11
C PRO A 61 20.07 -0.64 0.73
N LYS A 62 20.35 -0.86 2.02
CA LYS A 62 19.84 -2.00 2.80
C LYS A 62 18.32 -1.96 2.90
N PHE A 63 17.77 -0.84 3.34
CA PHE A 63 16.32 -0.63 3.48
C PHE A 63 15.56 -0.92 2.19
N LEU A 64 16.04 -0.41 1.05
CA LEU A 64 15.41 -0.61 -0.26
C LEU A 64 15.47 -2.07 -0.72
N THR A 65 16.56 -2.77 -0.43
CA THR A 65 16.69 -4.20 -0.72
C THR A 65 15.68 -5.02 0.09
N GLU A 66 15.54 -4.74 1.37
CA GLU A 66 14.57 -5.40 2.24
C GLU A 66 13.12 -5.07 1.83
N LEU A 67 12.84 -3.81 1.49
CA LEU A 67 11.52 -3.39 1.00
C LEU A 67 11.16 -4.08 -0.32
N GLU A 68 12.11 -4.25 -1.22
CA GLU A 68 11.89 -5.01 -2.46
C GLU A 68 11.55 -6.48 -2.18
N ASN A 69 12.23 -7.10 -1.22
CA ASN A 69 11.95 -8.46 -0.79
C ASN A 69 10.55 -8.56 -0.17
N THR A 70 10.19 -7.64 0.74
CA THR A 70 8.85 -7.55 1.32
C THR A 70 7.76 -7.44 0.26
N LEU A 71 7.93 -6.55 -0.72
CA LEU A 71 6.95 -6.39 -1.81
C LEU A 71 6.86 -7.64 -2.70
N ARG A 72 8.00 -8.31 -2.96
CA ARG A 72 8.02 -9.56 -3.72
C ARG A 72 7.23 -10.65 -3.00
N GLU A 73 7.38 -10.75 -1.69
CA GLU A 73 6.64 -11.71 -0.85
C GLU A 73 5.13 -11.39 -0.82
N ILE A 74 4.75 -10.13 -0.61
CA ILE A 74 3.35 -9.67 -0.67
C ILE A 74 2.71 -10.06 -2.02
N HIS A 75 3.42 -9.82 -3.14
CA HIS A 75 2.93 -10.16 -4.47
C HIS A 75 2.87 -11.68 -4.69
N ALA A 76 3.85 -12.44 -4.21
CA ALA A 76 3.86 -13.92 -4.29
C ALA A 76 2.67 -14.54 -3.54
N GLN A 77 2.26 -13.93 -2.43
CA GLN A 77 1.06 -14.31 -1.70
C GLN A 77 -0.23 -13.82 -2.36
N GLY A 78 -0.16 -13.23 -3.55
CA GLY A 78 -1.32 -12.83 -4.35
C GLY A 78 -2.05 -11.60 -3.81
N VAL A 79 -1.33 -10.67 -3.22
CA VAL A 79 -1.81 -9.34 -2.80
C VAL A 79 -0.98 -8.28 -3.51
N ALA A 80 -1.60 -7.29 -4.13
CA ALA A 80 -0.95 -6.06 -4.59
C ALA A 80 -1.47 -4.90 -3.74
N HIS A 81 -0.58 -4.03 -3.27
CA HIS A 81 -0.93 -2.98 -2.31
C HIS A 81 -1.76 -1.84 -2.94
N CYS A 82 -1.39 -1.42 -4.13
CA CYS A 82 -2.05 -0.40 -4.96
C CYS A 82 -1.93 1.06 -4.48
N ASP A 83 -1.41 1.34 -3.28
CA ASP A 83 -1.30 2.71 -2.72
C ASP A 83 0.04 3.00 -2.04
N LEU A 84 1.16 2.59 -2.66
CA LEU A 84 2.52 2.87 -2.14
C LEU A 84 3.10 4.21 -2.63
N ARG A 85 2.41 4.90 -3.53
CA ARG A 85 2.95 6.13 -4.15
C ARG A 85 3.09 7.31 -3.20
N GLY A 86 2.24 7.38 -2.18
CA GLY A 86 2.25 8.45 -1.19
C GLY A 86 3.37 8.33 -0.16
N LEU A 87 4.08 7.20 -0.13
CA LEU A 87 5.10 6.85 0.85
C LEU A 87 4.63 6.89 2.32
N SER A 88 3.37 7.23 2.57
CA SER A 88 2.76 7.21 3.91
C SER A 88 2.52 5.80 4.43
N ASN A 89 2.44 4.83 3.50
CA ASN A 89 2.14 3.44 3.77
C ASN A 89 3.40 2.57 3.87
N ILE A 90 4.57 3.22 3.92
CA ILE A 90 5.86 2.58 4.17
C ILE A 90 6.46 3.23 5.42
N LEU A 91 6.79 2.43 6.42
CA LEU A 91 7.46 2.88 7.64
C LEU A 91 8.88 2.32 7.71
N VAL A 92 9.75 3.07 8.35
CA VAL A 92 11.09 2.63 8.76
C VAL A 92 10.98 2.22 10.22
N GLY A 93 11.07 0.95 10.50
CA GLY A 93 11.01 0.37 11.84
C GLY A 93 12.24 0.71 12.69
N PRO A 94 12.26 0.33 13.98
CA PRO A 94 13.37 0.64 14.91
C PRO A 94 14.73 0.16 14.42
N ASP A 95 14.80 -1.03 13.80
CA ASP A 95 16.03 -1.63 13.25
C ASP A 95 16.25 -1.27 11.77
N GLN A 96 15.65 -0.17 11.32
CA GLN A 96 15.62 0.25 9.92
C GLN A 96 14.94 -0.78 8.98
N THR A 97 14.19 -1.74 9.53
CA THR A 97 13.41 -2.70 8.77
C THR A 97 12.20 -2.01 8.11
N PRO A 98 11.93 -2.24 6.82
CA PRO A 98 10.75 -1.70 6.16
C PRO A 98 9.46 -2.39 6.61
N TYR A 99 8.42 -1.59 6.87
CA TYR A 99 7.07 -2.10 7.07
C TYR A 99 6.12 -1.48 6.06
N VAL A 100 5.26 -2.32 5.47
CA VAL A 100 4.19 -1.91 4.58
C VAL A 100 2.87 -2.01 5.34
N ILE A 101 2.14 -0.90 5.41
CA ILE A 101 0.89 -0.76 6.18
C ILE A 101 -0.26 -0.26 5.31
N ASP A 102 -1.51 -0.33 5.81
CA ASP A 102 -2.73 0.17 5.14
C ASP A 102 -3.08 -0.58 3.84
N PHE A 103 -3.54 -1.81 3.98
CA PHE A 103 -3.97 -2.66 2.86
C PHE A 103 -5.42 -2.43 2.40
N VAL A 104 -6.06 -1.33 2.82
CA VAL A 104 -7.46 -1.03 2.46
C VAL A 104 -7.66 -0.99 0.94
N SER A 105 -6.70 -0.47 0.18
CA SER A 105 -6.76 -0.33 -1.28
C SER A 105 -6.27 -1.56 -2.05
N CYS A 106 -5.81 -2.62 -1.38
CA CYS A 106 -5.14 -3.75 -2.02
C CYS A 106 -5.99 -4.45 -3.08
N PHE A 107 -5.35 -5.14 -4.01
CA PHE A 107 -6.01 -6.00 -4.99
C PHE A 107 -5.55 -7.45 -4.81
N PHE A 108 -6.51 -8.38 -4.75
CA PHE A 108 -6.21 -9.80 -4.62
C PHE A 108 -6.11 -10.48 -5.99
N ALA A 109 -5.11 -11.33 -6.17
CA ALA A 109 -5.05 -12.24 -7.29
C ALA A 109 -6.35 -13.06 -7.38
N GLY A 110 -6.80 -13.29 -8.59
CA GLY A 110 -7.94 -14.15 -8.85
C GLY A 110 -7.55 -15.63 -8.91
N PRO A 111 -8.52 -16.52 -9.11
CA PRO A 111 -8.24 -17.90 -9.37
C PRO A 111 -7.43 -18.05 -10.67
N ARG A 112 -6.61 -19.10 -10.76
CA ARG A 112 -5.64 -19.31 -11.86
C ARG A 112 -6.27 -19.35 -13.25
N TRP A 113 -7.53 -19.70 -13.36
CA TRP A 113 -8.28 -19.75 -14.64
C TRP A 113 -8.76 -18.36 -15.12
N SER A 114 -8.71 -17.31 -14.27
CA SER A 114 -9.14 -15.95 -14.64
C SER A 114 -7.99 -15.15 -15.22
N PHE A 115 -7.74 -15.30 -16.53
CA PHE A 115 -6.67 -14.59 -17.24
C PHE A 115 -6.75 -13.06 -17.10
N LEU A 116 -7.97 -12.49 -17.22
CA LEU A 116 -8.18 -11.05 -17.10
C LEU A 116 -7.79 -10.55 -15.70
N ARG A 117 -8.23 -11.27 -14.66
CA ARG A 117 -7.91 -10.89 -13.27
C ARG A 117 -6.42 -11.05 -12.97
N GLY A 118 -5.78 -12.10 -13.51
CA GLY A 118 -4.34 -12.27 -13.42
C GLY A 118 -3.56 -11.17 -14.14
N TRP A 119 -4.03 -10.73 -15.30
CA TRP A 119 -3.46 -9.60 -16.02
C TRP A 119 -3.58 -8.29 -15.21
N VAL A 120 -4.77 -7.99 -14.67
CA VAL A 120 -5.00 -6.81 -13.82
C VAL A 120 -4.11 -6.86 -12.58
N PHE A 121 -4.01 -8.02 -11.91
CA PHE A 121 -3.16 -8.20 -10.75
C PHE A 121 -1.68 -7.88 -11.05
N ARG A 122 -1.14 -8.43 -12.15
CA ARG A 122 0.24 -8.12 -12.57
C ARG A 122 0.46 -6.64 -12.81
N ARG A 123 -0.54 -5.93 -13.33
CA ARG A 123 -0.46 -4.47 -13.53
C ARG A 123 -0.42 -3.70 -12.22
N PHE A 124 -1.13 -4.16 -11.20
CA PHE A 124 -1.05 -3.56 -9.87
C PHE A 124 0.29 -3.85 -9.19
N CYS A 125 0.82 -5.06 -9.29
CA CYS A 125 2.17 -5.37 -8.81
C CYS A 125 3.23 -4.48 -9.48
N GLU A 126 3.11 -4.24 -10.77
CA GLU A 126 4.01 -3.32 -11.48
C GLU A 126 3.86 -1.87 -10.99
N ALA A 127 2.65 -1.43 -10.64
CA ALA A 127 2.43 -0.10 -10.06
C ALA A 127 3.08 0.06 -8.68
N ASP A 128 3.05 -0.99 -7.84
CA ASP A 128 3.73 -1.02 -6.55
C ASP A 128 5.26 -0.99 -6.74
N ARG A 129 5.79 -1.77 -7.69
CA ARG A 129 7.22 -1.75 -8.05
C ARG A 129 7.67 -0.37 -8.53
N GLN A 130 6.86 0.31 -9.34
CA GLN A 130 7.16 1.66 -9.80
C GLN A 130 7.18 2.68 -8.64
N ALA A 131 6.38 2.47 -7.61
CA ALA A 131 6.44 3.30 -6.41
C ALA A 131 7.77 3.12 -5.67
N LEU A 132 8.23 1.87 -5.52
CA LEU A 132 9.55 1.54 -4.96
C LEU A 132 10.70 2.17 -5.76
N LEU A 133 10.68 2.03 -7.09
CA LEU A 133 11.73 2.62 -7.96
C LEU A 133 11.80 4.14 -7.83
N LYS A 134 10.67 4.81 -7.67
CA LYS A 134 10.65 6.27 -7.41
C LYS A 134 11.18 6.63 -6.03
N LEU A 135 10.92 5.80 -5.02
CA LEU A 135 11.53 5.99 -3.72
C LEU A 135 13.05 5.81 -3.85
N LYS A 136 13.51 4.74 -4.48
CA LYS A 136 14.93 4.45 -4.73
C LYS A 136 15.63 5.62 -5.44
N GLN A 137 15.04 6.13 -6.51
CA GLN A 137 15.55 7.31 -7.23
C GLN A 137 15.68 8.55 -6.33
N ARG A 138 14.82 8.70 -5.32
CA ARG A 138 14.82 9.85 -4.44
C ARG A 138 15.83 9.75 -3.30
N VAL A 139 16.02 8.56 -2.71
CA VAL A 139 16.76 8.38 -1.46
C VAL A 139 18.14 7.75 -1.67
N ALA A 140 18.35 7.04 -2.77
CA ALA A 140 19.61 6.36 -3.12
C ALA A 140 19.79 6.31 -4.64
N PRO A 141 19.90 7.46 -5.33
CA PRO A 141 20.03 7.52 -6.79
C PRO A 141 21.24 6.74 -7.31
N GLU A 142 22.31 6.65 -6.53
CA GLU A 142 23.52 5.88 -6.82
C GLU A 142 23.28 4.35 -6.89
N SER A 143 22.21 3.87 -6.23
CA SER A 143 21.82 2.46 -6.26
C SER A 143 20.98 2.09 -7.49
N MET A 144 20.64 3.07 -8.34
CA MET A 144 19.84 2.84 -9.55
C MET A 144 20.70 2.14 -10.63
N ASN A 145 20.13 1.13 -11.26
CA ASN A 145 20.72 0.49 -12.43
C ASN A 145 20.01 0.88 -13.73
N ALA A 146 20.59 0.51 -14.88
CA ALA A 146 20.04 0.85 -16.20
C ALA A 146 18.61 0.29 -16.40
N ALA A 147 18.32 -0.93 -15.90
CA ALA A 147 17.00 -1.54 -15.98
C ALA A 147 15.96 -0.80 -15.14
N ASP A 148 16.34 -0.26 -13.97
CA ASP A 148 15.47 0.57 -13.13
C ASP A 148 15.08 1.87 -13.87
N ALA A 149 16.05 2.53 -14.51
CA ALA A 149 15.85 3.77 -15.26
C ALA A 149 14.91 3.53 -16.47
N GLU A 150 15.14 2.46 -17.24
CA GLU A 150 14.30 2.06 -18.35
C GLU A 150 12.86 1.73 -17.91
N SER A 151 12.72 1.02 -16.79
CA SER A 151 11.41 0.69 -16.21
C SER A 151 10.61 1.93 -15.83
N ILE A 152 11.25 2.96 -15.29
CA ILE A 152 10.62 4.25 -14.98
C ILE A 152 10.15 4.96 -16.26
N ALA A 153 10.97 4.96 -17.30
CA ALA A 153 10.69 5.65 -18.57
C ALA A 153 9.49 5.03 -19.32
N HIS A 154 9.41 3.69 -19.38
CA HIS A 154 8.37 2.97 -20.17
C HIS A 154 6.96 3.05 -19.57
N ASN A 155 6.81 3.20 -18.25
CA ASN A 155 5.52 3.08 -17.57
C ASN A 155 4.71 4.38 -17.43
N GLY A 156 5.12 5.47 -18.09
CA GLY A 156 4.49 6.80 -17.98
C GLY A 156 2.99 6.86 -18.35
N VAL A 157 2.55 6.06 -19.32
CA VAL A 157 1.16 6.09 -19.84
C VAL A 157 0.21 5.32 -18.94
N PHE A 158 0.59 4.11 -18.54
CA PHE A 158 -0.21 3.25 -17.65
C PHE A 158 -0.35 3.88 -16.26
N ASN A 159 0.71 4.50 -15.76
CA ASN A 159 0.69 5.23 -14.50
C ASN A 159 -0.30 6.40 -14.48
N ARG A 160 -0.57 7.05 -15.62
CA ARG A 160 -1.60 8.09 -15.73
C ARG A 160 -3.02 7.52 -15.62
N ALA A 161 -3.31 6.39 -16.25
CA ALA A 161 -4.60 5.72 -16.16
C ALA A 161 -4.90 5.22 -14.74
N MET A 162 -3.94 4.55 -14.10
CA MET A 162 -4.08 4.03 -12.74
C MET A 162 -4.19 5.15 -11.70
N ARG A 163 -3.56 6.30 -11.93
CA ARG A 163 -3.71 7.50 -11.09
C ARG A 163 -5.16 7.99 -11.05
N ARG A 164 -5.86 7.94 -12.19
CA ARG A 164 -7.29 8.32 -12.27
C ARG A 164 -8.18 7.36 -11.49
N VAL A 165 -7.89 6.06 -11.54
CA VAL A 165 -8.63 5.04 -10.77
C VAL A 165 -8.41 5.19 -9.27
N GLY A 166 -7.16 5.30 -8.81
CA GLY A 166 -6.82 5.51 -7.40
C GLY A 166 -7.37 6.83 -6.84
N GLN A 167 -7.31 7.92 -7.63
CA GLN A 167 -7.91 9.21 -7.27
C GLN A 167 -9.44 9.13 -7.20
N GLY A 168 -10.08 8.33 -8.06
CA GLY A 168 -11.52 8.07 -8.02
C GLY A 168 -11.92 7.39 -6.71
N ILE A 169 -11.24 6.33 -6.33
CA ILE A 169 -11.48 5.61 -5.06
C ILE A 169 -11.26 6.53 -3.86
N ARG A 170 -10.17 7.29 -3.84
CA ARG A 170 -9.85 8.25 -2.77
C ARG A 170 -10.86 9.41 -2.71
N LYS A 171 -11.29 9.96 -3.85
CA LYS A 171 -12.34 11.02 -3.89
C LYS A 171 -13.66 10.51 -3.36
N VAL A 172 -14.06 9.29 -3.71
CA VAL A 172 -15.27 8.66 -3.17
C VAL A 172 -15.14 8.44 -1.67
N SER A 173 -14.01 7.96 -1.18
CA SER A 173 -13.75 7.77 0.25
C SER A 173 -13.77 9.09 1.01
N LEU A 174 -13.10 10.13 0.51
CA LEU A 174 -13.09 11.46 1.14
C LEU A 174 -14.47 12.13 1.09
N TRP A 175 -15.18 12.08 -0.04
CA TRP A 175 -16.53 12.62 -0.16
C TRP A 175 -17.51 11.97 0.84
N LEU A 176 -17.36 10.67 1.07
CA LEU A 176 -18.16 9.94 2.05
C LEU A 176 -17.81 10.30 3.51
N LEU A 177 -16.57 10.65 3.79
CA LEU A 177 -16.11 11.07 5.12
C LEU A 177 -16.47 12.53 5.43
N THR A 178 -16.33 13.45 4.46
CA THR A 178 -16.57 14.89 4.66
C THR A 178 -18.06 15.26 4.70
N ARG A 179 -18.96 14.47 4.10
CA ARG A 179 -20.42 14.68 4.20
C ARG A 179 -20.96 14.51 5.63
N ARG A 180 -20.13 14.04 6.56
CA ARG A 180 -20.50 13.88 7.99
C ARG A 180 -20.32 15.13 8.85
N SER A 181 -19.49 16.10 8.46
CA SER A 181 -19.22 17.30 9.27
C SER A 181 -20.18 18.47 9.00
N GLY A 182 -21.01 18.39 7.97
CA GLY A 182 -21.94 19.48 7.58
C GLY A 182 -23.32 19.45 8.26
N SER A 183 -23.63 18.48 9.11
CA SER A 183 -25.00 18.32 9.67
C SER A 183 -25.12 18.61 11.18
N GLN A 184 -24.12 19.22 11.81
CA GLN A 184 -24.18 19.59 13.23
C GLN A 184 -24.03 21.10 13.49
N SER A 185 -24.36 21.96 12.51
CA SER A 185 -24.44 23.40 12.76
C SER A 185 -25.83 23.88 12.37
N GLY A 186 -26.80 23.63 13.23
CA GLY A 186 -28.16 24.11 13.04
C GLY A 186 -29.11 23.53 14.08
N ARG A 187 -28.93 23.90 15.34
CA ARG A 187 -29.98 24.10 16.35
C ARG A 187 -29.38 24.78 17.56
#